data_d7c2e920af64a2b1ae7896b076b545ff
#
_entry.id   d7c2e920af64a2b1ae7896b076b545ff
#
_cell.length_a   1.000
_cell.length_b   1.000
_cell.length_c   1.000
_cell.angle_alpha   90.00
_cell.angle_beta   90.00
_cell.angle_gamma   90.00
#
_symmetry.space_group_name_H-M   'P 1'
#
loop_
_entity.id
_entity.type
_entity.pdbx_description
1 polymer ?
#
loop_
_entity_poly.entity_id
_entity_poly.type
_entity_poly.pdbx_seq_one_letter_code
_entity_poly.pdbx_strand_id
1 'polypeptide(L)'
;MNPILLNSKDWKDYSLIDSGNGRKLERFGPYLFSRPEPQAFWDQRLSSKKWSEVSGTFITSSSSDNDDVTGKWSLSKNLPLKWEISFQNLKFFASPTPFRHLGFFPDQAPHWTWAAEKINNAKKSNKMNKNPKILNLFGYSGLASLHAAYNGASVTHVDASKKAINYAFDNRNLSSLQSLPIKFITDDAVKFVQREIRRNSKYDAIILDPPKYGRGPNGEKWELFKDLPFLLKLIPQVLSPNPIFIILNSYAIRSSYLSLHFALNDIMSNFNGHVQSGELSIIEDQINPRQISTAIFARWESSQIN
;
A
#
# COMPACT_ATOMS: atom_id res chain seq x y z
N MET A 1 17.23 -9.94 -15.37
CA MET A 1 16.29 -9.18 -14.49
C MET A 1 16.99 -8.91 -13.18
N ASN A 2 17.14 -7.63 -12.78
CA ASN A 2 17.69 -7.25 -11.49
C ASN A 2 16.54 -6.77 -10.61
N PRO A 3 16.30 -7.37 -9.42
CA PRO A 3 15.31 -6.87 -8.49
C PRO A 3 15.69 -5.49 -7.99
N ILE A 4 14.70 -4.66 -7.73
CA ILE A 4 14.90 -3.35 -7.14
C ILE A 4 14.41 -3.33 -5.70
N LEU A 5 15.16 -2.65 -4.84
CA LEU A 5 14.78 -2.41 -3.45
C LEU A 5 14.31 -0.97 -3.32
N LEU A 6 13.04 -0.78 -3.01
CA LEU A 6 12.43 0.53 -2.83
C LEU A 6 12.23 0.82 -1.36
N ASN A 7 12.58 2.03 -0.95
CA ASN A 7 12.33 2.51 0.41
C ASN A 7 11.83 3.96 0.39
N SER A 8 11.11 4.35 1.44
CA SER A 8 10.74 5.72 1.70
C SER A 8 11.82 6.38 2.53
N LYS A 9 12.43 7.45 2.01
CA LYS A 9 13.34 8.33 2.73
C LYS A 9 12.69 9.68 2.96
N ASP A 10 13.25 10.44 3.89
CA ASP A 10 12.89 11.85 4.14
C ASP A 10 11.41 12.09 4.49
N TRP A 11 10.79 11.13 5.17
CA TRP A 11 9.44 11.29 5.67
C TRP A 11 9.46 11.90 7.09
N LYS A 12 9.05 13.17 7.20
CA LYS A 12 9.10 13.92 8.46
C LYS A 12 8.34 13.25 9.61
N ASP A 13 7.17 12.68 9.35
CA ASP A 13 6.29 12.12 10.39
C ASP A 13 6.40 10.60 10.57
N TYR A 14 7.28 9.94 9.83
CA TYR A 14 7.55 8.52 10.01
C TYR A 14 9.04 8.24 9.94
N SER A 15 9.55 7.37 10.82
CA SER A 15 10.86 6.77 10.66
C SER A 15 10.97 5.44 11.40
N LEU A 16 11.76 4.51 10.86
CA LEU A 16 12.26 3.34 11.55
C LEU A 16 13.46 3.78 12.38
N ILE A 17 13.32 3.79 13.70
CA ILE A 17 14.35 4.28 14.62
C ILE A 17 15.41 3.22 14.90
N ASP A 18 14.99 1.98 15.11
CA ASP A 18 15.87 0.82 15.38
C ASP A 18 15.13 -0.46 15.08
N SER A 19 15.89 -1.54 14.87
CA SER A 19 15.33 -2.88 14.69
C SER A 19 16.26 -3.93 15.30
N GLY A 20 15.69 -5.04 15.73
CA GLY A 20 16.45 -6.17 16.28
C GLY A 20 15.66 -6.98 17.29
N ASN A 21 16.17 -8.17 17.61
CA ASN A 21 15.56 -9.11 18.54
C ASN A 21 14.08 -9.40 18.20
N GLY A 22 13.77 -9.56 16.90
CA GLY A 22 12.43 -9.83 16.40
C GLY A 22 11.44 -8.67 16.49
N ARG A 23 11.94 -7.44 16.65
CA ARG A 23 11.10 -6.24 16.81
C ARG A 23 11.63 -5.05 16.01
N LYS A 24 10.75 -4.07 15.80
CA LYS A 24 11.08 -2.76 15.23
C LYS A 24 10.54 -1.64 16.10
N LEU A 25 11.33 -0.58 16.26
CA LEU A 25 10.99 0.65 16.95
C LEU A 25 10.75 1.73 15.90
N GLU A 26 9.53 2.23 15.82
CA GLU A 26 9.12 3.18 14.79
C GLU A 26 8.51 4.43 15.41
N ARG A 27 8.73 5.57 14.76
CA ARG A 27 8.10 6.84 15.10
C ARG A 27 6.96 7.13 14.11
N PHE A 28 5.79 7.48 14.65
CA PHE A 28 4.60 7.92 13.91
C PHE A 28 4.14 9.27 14.45
N GLY A 29 4.52 10.35 13.79
CA GLY A 29 4.39 11.71 14.32
C GLY A 29 5.23 11.86 15.60
N PRO A 30 4.62 12.29 16.72
CA PRO A 30 5.34 12.45 18.00
C PRO A 30 5.46 11.14 18.80
N TYR A 31 4.87 10.03 18.36
CA TYR A 31 4.73 8.83 19.17
C TYR A 31 5.64 7.69 18.68
N LEU A 32 6.24 6.96 19.63
CA LEU A 32 7.07 5.79 19.39
C LEU A 32 6.27 4.50 19.61
N PHE A 33 6.48 3.53 18.74
CA PHE A 33 5.82 2.22 18.84
C PHE A 33 6.83 1.09 18.67
N SER A 34 6.69 0.04 19.49
CA SER A 34 7.40 -1.22 19.34
C SER A 34 6.46 -2.28 18.77
N ARG A 35 6.82 -2.83 17.61
CA ARG A 35 6.01 -3.85 16.92
C ARG A 35 6.84 -5.09 16.60
N PRO A 36 6.24 -6.29 16.49
CA PRO A 36 6.92 -7.49 16.06
C PRO A 36 7.44 -7.33 14.63
N GLU A 37 8.68 -7.80 14.42
CA GLU A 37 9.31 -7.92 13.13
C GLU A 37 10.26 -9.13 13.13
N PRO A 38 9.75 -10.33 12.87
CA PRO A 38 10.54 -11.56 12.98
C PRO A 38 11.78 -11.59 12.08
N GLN A 39 11.79 -10.84 10.98
CA GLN A 39 12.93 -10.76 10.08
C GLN A 39 14.12 -9.99 10.69
N ALA A 40 13.89 -9.18 11.74
CA ALA A 40 14.94 -8.46 12.45
C ALA A 40 15.59 -9.34 13.51
N PHE A 41 16.28 -10.43 13.10
CA PHE A 41 16.91 -11.41 13.98
C PHE A 41 18.32 -11.00 14.47
N TRP A 42 18.78 -9.81 14.13
CA TRP A 42 19.98 -9.17 14.66
C TRP A 42 19.71 -8.46 15.99
N ASP A 43 20.77 -8.03 16.69
CA ASP A 43 20.62 -7.30 17.94
C ASP A 43 20.17 -5.86 17.74
N GLN A 44 19.40 -5.35 18.71
CA GLN A 44 19.05 -3.93 18.81
C GLN A 44 20.33 -3.09 19.02
N ARG A 45 20.39 -1.91 18.41
CA ARG A 45 21.51 -0.96 18.57
C ARG A 45 21.28 0.04 19.69
N LEU A 46 20.02 0.42 19.91
CA LEU A 46 19.66 1.37 20.96
C LEU A 46 19.50 0.65 22.31
N SER A 47 19.74 1.41 23.38
CA SER A 47 19.63 0.90 24.75
C SER A 47 18.19 0.46 25.09
N SER A 48 18.06 -0.47 26.04
CA SER A 48 16.76 -0.92 26.56
C SER A 48 15.93 0.25 27.11
N LYS A 49 16.57 1.29 27.66
CA LYS A 49 15.91 2.51 28.07
C LYS A 49 15.18 3.17 26.90
N LYS A 50 15.84 3.32 25.74
CA LYS A 50 15.21 3.93 24.56
C LYS A 50 14.04 3.11 24.03
N TRP A 51 14.16 1.80 24.05
CA TRP A 51 13.09 0.87 23.67
C TRP A 51 11.92 0.85 24.67
N SER A 52 12.11 1.30 25.91
CA SER A 52 11.03 1.43 26.91
C SER A 52 10.26 2.76 26.83
N GLU A 53 10.77 3.77 26.10
CA GLU A 53 10.14 5.10 25.93
C GLU A 53 8.99 5.10 24.92
N VAL A 54 8.29 3.98 24.74
CA VAL A 54 7.26 3.84 23.70
C VAL A 54 5.87 4.27 24.19
N SER A 55 5.11 4.87 23.29
CA SER A 55 3.70 5.19 23.48
C SER A 55 2.80 3.97 23.31
N GLY A 56 3.30 2.92 22.66
CA GLY A 56 2.56 1.67 22.49
C GLY A 56 3.44 0.50 22.08
N THR A 57 3.09 -0.67 22.58
CA THR A 57 3.72 -1.95 22.21
C THR A 57 2.66 -2.92 21.73
N PHE A 58 2.88 -3.53 20.58
CA PHE A 58 2.04 -4.65 20.16
C PHE A 58 2.60 -5.95 20.77
N ILE A 59 1.74 -6.63 21.53
CA ILE A 59 2.04 -7.88 22.23
C ILE A 59 1.35 -9.01 21.50
N THR A 60 2.12 -9.99 21.02
CA THR A 60 1.59 -11.18 20.33
C THR A 60 0.95 -12.15 21.31
N SER A 61 -0.16 -12.75 20.93
CA SER A 61 -0.96 -13.61 21.83
C SER A 61 -0.55 -15.09 21.82
N SER A 62 0.34 -15.53 20.93
CA SER A 62 0.93 -16.88 20.95
C SER A 62 2.03 -17.04 19.90
N SER A 63 2.89 -18.03 20.11
CA SER A 63 3.90 -18.52 19.18
C SER A 63 3.26 -19.39 18.07
N SER A 64 2.35 -18.85 17.28
CA SER A 64 1.92 -19.56 16.08
C SER A 64 2.87 -19.21 14.92
N ASP A 65 3.41 -20.23 14.26
CA ASP A 65 4.21 -20.10 13.02
C ASP A 65 3.43 -19.52 11.83
N ASN A 66 2.22 -19.03 12.09
CA ASN A 66 1.39 -18.38 11.09
C ASN A 66 1.72 -16.90 10.99
N ASP A 67 1.92 -16.41 9.78
CA ASP A 67 2.21 -15.00 9.43
C ASP A 67 1.13 -14.01 9.96
N ASP A 68 -0.05 -14.51 10.36
CA ASP A 68 -1.12 -13.75 11.02
C ASP A 68 -0.84 -13.63 12.52
N VAL A 69 0.01 -12.69 12.86
CA VAL A 69 0.31 -12.36 14.26
C VAL A 69 -0.91 -11.74 14.92
N THR A 70 -1.68 -12.55 15.65
CA THR A 70 -2.74 -12.06 16.52
C THR A 70 -2.14 -11.50 17.81
N GLY A 71 -2.74 -10.44 18.34
CA GLY A 71 -2.21 -9.80 19.53
C GLY A 71 -3.06 -8.61 19.97
N LYS A 72 -2.53 -7.86 20.93
CA LYS A 72 -3.16 -6.65 21.44
C LYS A 72 -2.12 -5.55 21.67
N TRP A 73 -2.58 -4.31 21.60
CA TRP A 73 -1.80 -3.16 21.99
C TRP A 73 -1.76 -2.96 23.49
N SER A 74 -0.58 -2.73 24.03
CA SER A 74 -0.37 -2.10 25.33
C SER A 74 -0.05 -0.64 25.03
N LEU A 75 -0.97 0.28 25.33
CA LEU A 75 -0.89 1.69 25.00
C LEU A 75 -0.71 2.54 26.24
N SER A 76 0.03 3.65 26.13
CA SER A 76 0.13 4.64 27.20
C SER A 76 -1.23 5.32 27.42
N LYS A 77 -1.54 5.70 28.67
CA LYS A 77 -2.83 6.31 29.05
C LYS A 77 -3.11 7.64 28.30
N ASN A 78 -2.07 8.35 27.91
CA ASN A 78 -2.17 9.67 27.28
C ASN A 78 -2.13 9.61 25.75
N LEU A 79 -2.10 8.42 25.13
CA LEU A 79 -2.11 8.30 23.69
C LEU A 79 -3.52 8.62 23.15
N PRO A 80 -3.67 9.56 22.21
CA PRO A 80 -4.97 9.81 21.59
C PRO A 80 -5.43 8.62 20.76
N LEU A 81 -6.73 8.46 20.57
CA LEU A 81 -7.30 7.38 19.74
C LEU A 81 -6.85 7.47 18.29
N LYS A 82 -6.66 8.68 17.78
CA LYS A 82 -6.10 8.96 16.45
C LYS A 82 -5.36 10.30 16.46
N TRP A 83 -4.35 10.43 15.61
CA TRP A 83 -3.59 11.67 15.43
C TRP A 83 -3.21 11.89 13.97
N GLU A 84 -2.88 13.11 13.61
CA GLU A 84 -2.51 13.48 12.25
C GLU A 84 -1.08 13.05 11.93
N ILE A 85 -0.90 12.57 10.71
CA ILE A 85 0.36 12.28 10.04
C ILE A 85 0.32 13.01 8.70
N SER A 86 1.46 13.50 8.25
CA SER A 86 1.60 14.10 6.93
C SER A 86 2.60 13.33 6.06
N PHE A 87 2.32 13.26 4.77
CA PHE A 87 3.25 12.83 3.75
C PHE A 87 3.08 13.71 2.52
N GLN A 88 4.14 14.46 2.18
CA GLN A 88 4.08 15.47 1.12
C GLN A 88 2.89 16.44 1.35
N ASN A 89 1.93 16.47 0.44
CA ASN A 89 0.76 17.37 0.50
C ASN A 89 -0.49 16.70 1.11
N LEU A 90 -0.37 15.50 1.63
CA LEU A 90 -1.48 14.79 2.26
C LEU A 90 -1.37 14.82 3.79
N LYS A 91 -2.54 14.92 4.43
CA LYS A 91 -2.74 14.68 5.85
C LYS A 91 -3.68 13.49 6.04
N PHE A 92 -3.37 12.64 6.97
CA PHE A 92 -4.18 11.45 7.26
C PHE A 92 -4.01 11.02 8.71
N PHE A 93 -4.89 10.14 9.16
CA PHE A 93 -4.88 9.68 10.54
C PHE A 93 -3.97 8.46 10.72
N ALA A 94 -3.24 8.45 11.83
CA ALA A 94 -2.69 7.25 12.43
C ALA A 94 -3.57 6.86 13.63
N SER A 95 -3.79 5.56 13.81
CA SER A 95 -4.57 5.00 14.90
C SER A 95 -4.16 3.53 15.12
N PRO A 96 -3.95 3.07 16.35
CA PRO A 96 -3.78 1.65 16.63
C PRO A 96 -5.01 0.87 16.15
N THR A 97 -4.78 -0.11 15.29
CA THR A 97 -5.86 -0.99 14.82
C THR A 97 -5.89 -2.28 15.64
N PRO A 98 -6.94 -3.10 15.56
CA PRO A 98 -6.94 -4.44 16.16
C PRO A 98 -5.79 -5.34 15.66
N PHE A 99 -5.15 -4.95 14.56
CA PHE A 99 -3.97 -5.58 13.98
C PHE A 99 -2.69 -4.84 14.43
N ARG A 100 -1.53 -5.33 14.00
CA ARG A 100 -0.22 -4.75 14.36
C ARG A 100 0.13 -3.43 13.66
N HIS A 101 -0.72 -2.87 12.78
CA HIS A 101 -0.46 -1.62 12.06
C HIS A 101 -1.24 -0.43 12.61
N LEU A 102 -0.84 0.77 12.23
CA LEU A 102 -1.40 2.04 12.72
C LEU A 102 -2.32 2.74 11.69
N GLY A 103 -3.00 1.96 10.84
CA GLY A 103 -3.98 2.47 9.88
C GLY A 103 -3.42 2.81 8.51
N PHE A 104 -2.11 2.73 8.31
CA PHE A 104 -1.45 2.93 7.02
C PHE A 104 -0.12 2.16 6.96
N PHE A 105 0.47 2.10 5.77
CA PHE A 105 1.67 1.35 5.45
C PHE A 105 2.73 2.29 4.85
N PRO A 106 3.72 2.74 5.64
CA PRO A 106 4.71 3.71 5.20
C PRO A 106 5.59 3.23 4.04
N ASP A 107 5.82 1.94 3.97
CA ASP A 107 6.58 1.27 2.92
C ASP A 107 5.95 1.41 1.52
N GLN A 108 4.66 1.75 1.43
CA GLN A 108 3.97 2.01 0.16
C GLN A 108 4.28 3.40 -0.45
N ALA A 109 4.89 4.31 0.30
CA ALA A 109 5.15 5.68 -0.17
C ALA A 109 5.96 5.77 -1.48
N PRO A 110 6.95 4.89 -1.76
CA PRO A 110 7.62 4.87 -3.05
C PRO A 110 6.68 4.61 -4.23
N HIS A 111 5.64 3.79 -4.04
CA HIS A 111 4.63 3.56 -5.06
C HIS A 111 3.75 4.79 -5.29
N TRP A 112 3.38 5.50 -4.22
CA TRP A 112 2.56 6.72 -4.35
C TRP A 112 3.33 7.80 -5.11
N THR A 113 4.61 8.02 -4.77
CA THR A 113 5.48 9.00 -5.43
C THR A 113 5.70 8.64 -6.91
N TRP A 114 6.02 7.38 -7.19
CA TRP A 114 6.20 6.91 -8.56
C TRP A 114 4.91 7.01 -9.39
N ALA A 115 3.76 6.64 -8.85
CA ALA A 115 2.48 6.79 -9.53
C ALA A 115 2.18 8.26 -9.84
N ALA A 116 2.46 9.18 -8.91
CA ALA A 116 2.31 10.62 -9.14
C ALA A 116 3.19 11.13 -10.28
N GLU A 117 4.44 10.68 -10.35
CA GLU A 117 5.36 10.99 -11.45
C GLU A 117 4.78 10.53 -12.79
N LYS A 118 4.33 9.26 -12.88
CA LYS A 118 3.72 8.72 -14.11
C LYS A 118 2.44 9.45 -14.51
N ILE A 119 1.58 9.82 -13.56
CA ILE A 119 0.39 10.65 -13.80
C ILE A 119 0.78 12.01 -14.38
N ASN A 120 1.76 12.68 -13.77
CA ASN A 120 2.21 14.00 -14.21
C ASN A 120 2.86 13.95 -15.59
N ASN A 121 3.66 12.93 -15.90
CA ASN A 121 4.25 12.73 -17.23
C ASN A 121 3.18 12.47 -18.28
N ALA A 122 2.18 11.61 -17.98
CA ALA A 122 1.07 11.35 -18.88
C ALA A 122 0.27 12.63 -19.22
N LYS A 123 0.04 13.50 -18.23
CA LYS A 123 -0.65 14.79 -18.42
C LYS A 123 0.12 15.78 -19.29
N LYS A 124 1.45 15.75 -19.22
CA LYS A 124 2.34 16.59 -20.05
C LYS A 124 2.44 16.08 -21.48
N SER A 125 2.33 14.78 -21.69
CA SER A 125 2.30 14.20 -23.02
C SER A 125 0.94 14.49 -23.65
N ASN A 126 0.86 15.29 -24.71
CA ASN A 126 -0.38 15.59 -25.45
C ASN A 126 -1.08 14.33 -26.05
N LYS A 127 -0.60 13.14 -25.72
CA LYS A 127 -1.07 11.83 -26.22
C LYS A 127 -2.16 11.21 -25.34
N MET A 128 -2.45 11.76 -24.15
CA MET A 128 -3.35 11.14 -23.17
C MET A 128 -4.39 12.11 -22.62
N ASN A 129 -5.43 11.55 -22.01
CA ASN A 129 -6.47 12.31 -21.33
C ASN A 129 -5.86 13.24 -20.24
N LYS A 130 -6.34 14.47 -20.18
CA LYS A 130 -5.88 15.46 -19.18
C LYS A 130 -6.08 14.99 -17.73
N ASN A 131 -7.02 14.06 -17.49
CA ASN A 131 -7.31 13.48 -16.17
C ASN A 131 -7.32 11.95 -16.28
N PRO A 132 -6.18 11.28 -16.09
CA PRO A 132 -6.11 9.82 -16.15
C PRO A 132 -7.08 9.15 -15.17
N LYS A 133 -7.76 8.10 -15.61
CA LYS A 133 -8.66 7.31 -14.77
C LYS A 133 -7.90 6.18 -14.09
N ILE A 134 -7.90 6.17 -12.77
CA ILE A 134 -7.18 5.17 -11.98
C ILE A 134 -8.17 4.31 -11.20
N LEU A 135 -7.99 3.00 -11.26
CA LEU A 135 -8.67 2.03 -10.42
C LEU A 135 -7.73 1.58 -9.31
N ASN A 136 -8.13 1.80 -8.06
CA ASN A 136 -7.42 1.29 -6.88
C ASN A 136 -8.28 0.21 -6.22
N LEU A 137 -7.86 -1.04 -6.31
CA LEU A 137 -8.49 -2.21 -5.69
C LEU A 137 -7.77 -2.56 -4.38
N PHE A 138 -8.55 -2.98 -3.37
CA PHE A 138 -8.08 -3.19 -2.00
C PHE A 138 -7.48 -1.91 -1.41
N GLY A 139 -8.15 -0.78 -1.66
CA GLY A 139 -7.59 0.55 -1.46
C GLY A 139 -7.43 0.98 0.00
N TYR A 140 -8.00 0.25 0.96
CA TYR A 140 -7.91 0.43 2.41
C TYR A 140 -8.12 1.88 2.86
N SER A 141 -7.11 2.49 3.54
CA SER A 141 -7.18 3.87 4.08
C SER A 141 -7.10 4.98 3.02
N GLY A 142 -6.97 4.61 1.74
CA GLY A 142 -7.12 5.51 0.61
C GLY A 142 -5.88 6.29 0.20
N LEU A 143 -4.72 6.14 0.86
CA LEU A 143 -3.57 7.03 0.64
C LEU A 143 -3.08 7.01 -0.81
N ALA A 144 -2.98 5.84 -1.45
CA ALA A 144 -2.65 5.74 -2.87
C ALA A 144 -3.66 6.49 -3.75
N SER A 145 -4.96 6.36 -3.44
CA SER A 145 -6.04 7.05 -4.16
C SER A 145 -5.98 8.57 -3.98
N LEU A 146 -5.76 9.04 -2.75
CA LEU A 146 -5.67 10.47 -2.44
C LEU A 146 -4.46 11.10 -3.11
N HIS A 147 -3.32 10.40 -3.10
CA HIS A 147 -2.09 10.87 -3.74
C HIS A 147 -2.23 10.95 -5.26
N ALA A 148 -2.86 9.93 -5.88
CA ALA A 148 -3.15 9.95 -7.31
C ALA A 148 -4.10 11.09 -7.69
N ALA A 149 -5.18 11.30 -6.92
CA ALA A 149 -6.13 12.37 -7.18
C ALA A 149 -5.53 13.75 -6.98
N TYR A 150 -4.70 13.96 -5.95
CA TYR A 150 -3.97 15.21 -5.74
C TYR A 150 -3.10 15.57 -6.95
N ASN A 151 -2.53 14.57 -7.64
CA ASN A 151 -1.74 14.75 -8.85
C ASN A 151 -2.59 14.82 -10.14
N GLY A 152 -3.92 14.89 -10.01
CA GLY A 152 -4.85 15.20 -11.10
C GLY A 152 -5.47 13.99 -11.79
N ALA A 153 -5.47 12.82 -11.16
CA ALA A 153 -6.20 11.66 -11.65
C ALA A 153 -7.67 11.68 -11.19
N SER A 154 -8.55 11.05 -11.98
CA SER A 154 -9.87 10.64 -11.54
C SER A 154 -9.79 9.23 -10.98
N VAL A 155 -10.12 9.02 -9.70
CA VAL A 155 -9.88 7.76 -9.01
C VAL A 155 -11.17 7.04 -8.67
N THR A 156 -11.22 5.76 -8.96
CA THR A 156 -12.19 4.81 -8.42
C THR A 156 -11.50 3.96 -7.36
N HIS A 157 -11.84 4.20 -6.11
CA HIS A 157 -11.31 3.51 -4.93
C HIS A 157 -12.30 2.43 -4.49
N VAL A 158 -11.87 1.19 -4.48
CA VAL A 158 -12.69 0.02 -4.14
C VAL A 158 -12.06 -0.72 -2.97
N ASP A 159 -12.86 -0.97 -1.94
CA ASP A 159 -12.51 -1.85 -0.83
C ASP A 159 -13.73 -2.60 -0.34
N ALA A 160 -13.55 -3.83 0.10
CA ALA A 160 -14.63 -4.67 0.61
C ALA A 160 -15.13 -4.22 1.99
N SER A 161 -14.29 -3.54 2.77
CA SER A 161 -14.57 -3.09 4.12
C SER A 161 -15.19 -1.69 4.15
N LYS A 162 -16.45 -1.59 4.56
CA LYS A 162 -17.09 -0.28 4.82
C LYS A 162 -16.29 0.58 5.81
N LYS A 163 -15.61 -0.06 6.79
CA LYS A 163 -14.76 0.65 7.74
C LYS A 163 -13.53 1.24 7.05
N ALA A 164 -12.91 0.52 6.12
CA ALA A 164 -11.79 1.03 5.33
C ALA A 164 -12.23 2.21 4.44
N ILE A 165 -13.38 2.09 3.77
CA ILE A 165 -13.97 3.18 2.97
C ILE A 165 -14.22 4.43 3.80
N ASN A 166 -14.80 4.29 4.99
CA ASN A 166 -15.01 5.43 5.90
C ASN A 166 -13.68 6.07 6.32
N TYR A 167 -12.66 5.25 6.58
CA TYR A 167 -11.33 5.73 6.93
C TYR A 167 -10.68 6.51 5.78
N ALA A 168 -10.81 6.00 4.55
CA ALA A 168 -10.34 6.70 3.35
C ALA A 168 -11.09 8.04 3.15
N PHE A 169 -12.38 8.07 3.45
CA PHE A 169 -13.19 9.28 3.39
C PHE A 169 -12.76 10.32 4.44
N ASP A 170 -12.47 9.89 5.69
CA ASP A 170 -11.93 10.76 6.74
C ASP A 170 -10.58 11.35 6.32
N ASN A 171 -9.68 10.53 5.76
CA ASN A 171 -8.38 10.98 5.27
C ASN A 171 -8.50 11.97 4.10
N ARG A 172 -9.46 11.77 3.18
CA ARG A 172 -9.76 12.73 2.12
C ARG A 172 -10.16 14.08 2.70
N ASN A 173 -11.04 14.08 3.72
CA ASN A 173 -11.54 15.30 4.36
C ASN A 173 -10.40 16.02 5.10
N LEU A 174 -9.58 15.29 5.84
CA LEU A 174 -8.42 15.84 6.55
C LEU A 174 -7.39 16.46 5.59
N SER A 175 -7.22 15.86 4.41
CA SER A 175 -6.36 16.39 3.34
C SER A 175 -7.01 17.53 2.53
N SER A 176 -8.24 17.95 2.83
CA SER A 176 -9.00 18.99 2.10
C SER A 176 -9.18 18.67 0.60
N LEU A 177 -9.38 17.40 0.26
CA LEU A 177 -9.49 16.90 -1.12
C LEU A 177 -10.95 16.58 -1.53
N GLN A 178 -11.96 17.19 -0.90
CA GLN A 178 -13.38 16.89 -1.15
C GLN A 178 -13.82 17.22 -2.58
N SER A 179 -13.20 18.24 -3.20
CA SER A 179 -13.48 18.66 -4.57
C SER A 179 -12.86 17.78 -5.65
N LEU A 180 -11.93 16.89 -5.28
CA LEU A 180 -11.26 16.02 -6.26
C LEU A 180 -12.12 14.82 -6.67
N PRO A 181 -12.00 14.36 -7.92
CA PRO A 181 -12.83 13.30 -8.47
C PRO A 181 -12.44 11.91 -7.95
N ILE A 182 -12.82 11.59 -6.71
CA ILE A 182 -12.61 10.29 -6.10
C ILE A 182 -13.96 9.64 -5.83
N LYS A 183 -14.20 8.45 -6.39
CA LYS A 183 -15.35 7.60 -6.08
C LYS A 183 -14.95 6.52 -5.10
N PHE A 184 -15.57 6.49 -3.91
CA PHE A 184 -15.39 5.43 -2.92
C PHE A 184 -16.50 4.39 -3.05
N ILE A 185 -16.12 3.13 -3.19
CA ILE A 185 -17.04 2.02 -3.47
C ILE A 185 -16.75 0.87 -2.51
N THR A 186 -17.76 0.48 -1.74
CA THR A 186 -17.69 -0.73 -0.92
C THR A 186 -18.13 -1.92 -1.76
N ASP A 187 -17.18 -2.77 -2.19
CA ASP A 187 -17.45 -3.92 -3.04
C ASP A 187 -16.32 -4.97 -3.01
N ASP A 188 -16.65 -6.18 -3.43
CA ASP A 188 -15.67 -7.21 -3.76
C ASP A 188 -14.91 -6.84 -5.05
N ALA A 189 -13.58 -6.94 -5.03
CA ALA A 189 -12.71 -6.50 -6.12
C ALA A 189 -13.00 -7.27 -7.43
N VAL A 190 -13.19 -8.59 -7.36
CA VAL A 190 -13.46 -9.43 -8.54
C VAL A 190 -14.81 -9.08 -9.14
N LYS A 191 -15.85 -9.00 -8.31
CA LYS A 191 -17.21 -8.62 -8.76
C LYS A 191 -17.25 -7.23 -9.34
N PHE A 192 -16.52 -6.30 -8.73
CA PHE A 192 -16.39 -4.93 -9.24
C PHE A 192 -15.80 -4.94 -10.66
N VAL A 193 -14.63 -5.58 -10.85
CA VAL A 193 -13.97 -5.63 -12.16
C VAL A 193 -14.86 -6.30 -13.21
N GLN A 194 -15.53 -7.41 -12.87
CA GLN A 194 -16.48 -8.06 -13.77
C GLN A 194 -17.65 -7.14 -14.20
N ARG A 195 -18.14 -6.28 -13.29
CA ARG A 195 -19.15 -5.28 -13.65
C ARG A 195 -18.60 -4.20 -14.58
N GLU A 196 -17.38 -3.73 -14.32
CA GLU A 196 -16.75 -2.72 -15.17
C GLU A 196 -16.47 -3.27 -16.58
N ILE A 197 -16.13 -4.55 -16.72
CA ILE A 197 -16.03 -5.23 -18.03
C ILE A 197 -17.38 -5.16 -18.77
N ARG A 198 -18.48 -5.56 -18.12
CA ARG A 198 -19.82 -5.51 -18.73
C ARG A 198 -20.27 -4.10 -19.12
N ARG A 199 -19.80 -3.08 -18.39
CA ARG A 199 -20.05 -1.66 -18.67
C ARG A 199 -19.13 -1.08 -19.72
N ASN A 200 -18.15 -1.86 -20.20
CA ASN A 200 -17.08 -1.40 -21.07
C ASN A 200 -16.30 -0.20 -20.48
N SER A 201 -16.20 -0.13 -19.16
CA SER A 201 -15.41 0.91 -18.46
C SER A 201 -13.94 0.68 -18.66
N LYS A 202 -13.17 1.77 -18.83
CA LYS A 202 -11.73 1.71 -19.07
C LYS A 202 -10.98 2.59 -18.09
N TYR A 203 -9.82 2.10 -17.64
CA TYR A 203 -8.91 2.76 -16.71
C TYR A 203 -7.51 2.88 -17.34
N ASP A 204 -6.87 4.01 -17.08
CA ASP A 204 -5.52 4.30 -17.62
C ASP A 204 -4.43 3.73 -16.71
N ALA A 205 -4.73 3.50 -15.43
CA ALA A 205 -3.82 2.82 -14.53
C ALA A 205 -4.57 2.05 -13.45
N ILE A 206 -3.91 1.02 -12.89
CA ILE A 206 -4.50 0.17 -11.85
C ILE A 206 -3.49 -0.03 -10.72
N ILE A 207 -3.99 0.05 -9.48
CA ILE A 207 -3.25 -0.26 -8.26
C ILE A 207 -3.94 -1.43 -7.57
N LEU A 208 -3.17 -2.47 -7.21
CA LEU A 208 -3.63 -3.70 -6.58
C LEU A 208 -2.75 -3.97 -5.35
N ASP A 209 -3.36 -4.00 -4.17
CA ASP A 209 -2.70 -4.36 -2.91
C ASP A 209 -3.51 -5.42 -2.14
N PRO A 210 -3.72 -6.61 -2.75
CA PRO A 210 -4.58 -7.63 -2.19
C PRO A 210 -4.01 -8.22 -0.89
N PRO A 211 -4.86 -8.42 0.14
CA PRO A 211 -4.46 -9.12 1.34
C PRO A 211 -4.28 -10.62 1.07
N LYS A 212 -3.55 -11.31 1.95
CA LYS A 212 -3.43 -12.78 1.91
C LYS A 212 -4.79 -13.47 2.02
N TYR A 213 -5.64 -12.99 2.94
CA TYR A 213 -7.03 -13.43 3.15
C TYR A 213 -7.93 -12.23 3.33
N GLY A 214 -9.18 -12.35 2.89
CA GLY A 214 -10.17 -11.29 3.04
C GLY A 214 -11.61 -11.80 2.97
N ARG A 215 -12.55 -10.91 3.28
CA ARG A 215 -13.98 -11.14 3.09
C ARG A 215 -14.60 -9.97 2.35
N GLY A 216 -15.39 -10.28 1.35
CA GLY A 216 -16.22 -9.31 0.65
C GLY A 216 -17.41 -8.85 1.50
N PRO A 217 -18.10 -7.77 1.10
CA PRO A 217 -19.19 -7.16 1.86
C PRO A 217 -20.42 -8.07 1.99
N ASN A 218 -20.57 -9.08 1.12
CA ASN A 218 -21.66 -10.04 1.15
C ASN A 218 -21.20 -11.44 1.54
N GLY A 219 -20.03 -11.57 2.21
CA GLY A 219 -19.50 -12.85 2.68
C GLY A 219 -18.60 -13.58 1.68
N GLU A 220 -18.27 -12.97 0.55
CA GLU A 220 -17.29 -13.50 -0.40
C GLU A 220 -15.99 -13.82 0.34
N LYS A 221 -15.31 -14.89 -0.05
CA LYS A 221 -13.99 -15.24 0.48
C LYS A 221 -12.93 -14.86 -0.55
N TRP A 222 -11.88 -14.24 -0.07
CA TRP A 222 -10.67 -13.95 -0.83
C TRP A 222 -9.50 -14.73 -0.26
N GLU A 223 -8.81 -15.47 -1.13
CA GLU A 223 -7.56 -16.17 -0.84
C GLU A 223 -6.55 -15.82 -1.94
N LEU A 224 -5.46 -15.15 -1.60
CA LEU A 224 -4.53 -14.55 -2.55
C LEU A 224 -4.11 -15.53 -3.67
N PHE A 225 -3.55 -16.68 -3.31
CA PHE A 225 -3.00 -17.63 -4.30
C PHE A 225 -4.05 -18.30 -5.19
N LYS A 226 -5.29 -18.31 -4.75
CA LYS A 226 -6.42 -18.87 -5.49
C LYS A 226 -7.08 -17.83 -6.40
N ASP A 227 -7.33 -16.63 -5.86
CA ASP A 227 -8.20 -15.66 -6.50
C ASP A 227 -7.44 -14.60 -7.30
N LEU A 228 -6.17 -14.27 -6.92
CA LEU A 228 -5.35 -13.31 -7.64
C LEU A 228 -5.10 -13.70 -9.11
N PRO A 229 -4.77 -14.97 -9.45
CA PRO A 229 -4.60 -15.36 -10.86
C PRO A 229 -5.86 -15.13 -11.70
N PHE A 230 -7.03 -15.33 -11.12
CA PHE A 230 -8.30 -15.04 -11.79
C PHE A 230 -8.53 -13.54 -11.97
N LEU A 231 -8.34 -12.75 -10.92
CA LEU A 231 -8.45 -11.30 -11.00
C LEU A 231 -7.50 -10.71 -12.04
N LEU A 232 -6.24 -11.16 -12.07
CA LEU A 232 -5.23 -10.69 -13.02
C LEU A 232 -5.65 -10.93 -14.47
N LYS A 233 -6.30 -12.05 -14.80
CA LYS A 233 -6.85 -12.31 -16.14
C LYS A 233 -7.97 -11.36 -16.56
N LEU A 234 -8.65 -10.72 -15.61
CA LEU A 234 -9.69 -9.73 -15.87
C LEU A 234 -9.11 -8.31 -16.08
N ILE A 235 -7.96 -8.00 -15.49
CA ILE A 235 -7.35 -6.66 -15.50
C ILE A 235 -7.16 -6.09 -16.91
N PRO A 236 -6.60 -6.82 -17.92
CA PRO A 236 -6.43 -6.28 -19.27
C PRO A 236 -7.74 -5.82 -19.91
N GLN A 237 -8.86 -6.43 -19.55
CA GLN A 237 -10.18 -6.12 -20.12
C GLN A 237 -10.75 -4.78 -19.66
N VAL A 238 -10.25 -4.24 -18.55
CA VAL A 238 -10.65 -2.91 -18.03
C VAL A 238 -9.57 -1.84 -18.26
N LEU A 239 -8.43 -2.18 -18.87
CA LEU A 239 -7.43 -1.20 -19.25
C LEU A 239 -7.87 -0.40 -20.49
N SER A 240 -7.48 0.86 -20.54
CA SER A 240 -7.56 1.69 -21.74
C SER A 240 -6.59 1.16 -22.82
N PRO A 241 -6.77 1.52 -24.10
CA PRO A 241 -5.84 1.11 -25.16
C PRO A 241 -4.40 1.54 -24.93
N ASN A 242 -4.20 2.63 -24.20
CA ASN A 242 -2.88 3.18 -23.87
C ASN A 242 -2.74 3.34 -22.35
N PRO A 243 -2.57 2.23 -21.61
CA PRO A 243 -2.45 2.31 -20.15
C PRO A 243 -1.13 2.95 -19.74
N ILE A 244 -1.12 3.61 -18.58
CA ILE A 244 0.05 4.31 -18.04
C ILE A 244 0.89 3.37 -17.21
N PHE A 245 0.25 2.73 -16.20
CA PHE A 245 0.93 1.82 -15.28
C PHE A 245 -0.04 0.82 -14.61
N ILE A 246 0.56 -0.25 -14.07
CA ILE A 246 -0.05 -1.13 -13.08
C ILE A 246 0.92 -1.27 -11.91
N ILE A 247 0.41 -1.22 -10.69
CA ILE A 247 1.12 -1.60 -9.46
C ILE A 247 0.44 -2.82 -8.88
N LEU A 248 1.18 -3.88 -8.66
CA LEU A 248 0.77 -5.09 -7.94
C LEU A 248 1.71 -5.27 -6.76
N ASN A 249 1.16 -5.17 -5.56
CA ASN A 249 1.88 -5.35 -4.32
C ASN A 249 1.35 -6.58 -3.57
N SER A 250 2.16 -7.18 -2.73
CA SER A 250 1.73 -8.23 -1.82
C SER A 250 2.62 -8.31 -0.59
N TYR A 251 2.03 -8.46 0.57
CA TYR A 251 2.71 -8.50 1.86
C TYR A 251 2.33 -9.76 2.64
N ALA A 252 3.16 -10.12 3.62
CA ALA A 252 2.92 -11.24 4.54
C ALA A 252 2.67 -12.58 3.81
N ILE A 253 3.39 -12.83 2.70
CA ILE A 253 3.30 -14.08 1.95
C ILE A 253 4.67 -14.74 1.81
N ARG A 254 4.67 -16.08 1.77
CA ARG A 254 5.87 -16.87 1.45
C ARG A 254 5.98 -17.03 -0.06
N SER A 255 6.42 -15.98 -0.73
CA SER A 255 6.61 -15.98 -2.18
C SER A 255 7.76 -15.06 -2.56
N SER A 256 8.31 -15.27 -3.74
CA SER A 256 9.30 -14.39 -4.35
C SER A 256 8.60 -13.30 -5.17
N TYR A 257 9.25 -12.13 -5.30
CA TYR A 257 8.84 -11.10 -6.25
C TYR A 257 8.73 -11.61 -7.70
N LEU A 258 9.45 -12.70 -8.04
CA LEU A 258 9.38 -13.37 -9.35
C LEU A 258 7.96 -13.83 -9.67
N SER A 259 7.21 -14.29 -8.68
CA SER A 259 5.82 -14.73 -8.89
C SER A 259 4.94 -13.57 -9.38
N LEU A 260 5.08 -12.39 -8.77
CA LEU A 260 4.35 -11.20 -9.19
C LEU A 260 4.87 -10.67 -10.53
N HIS A 261 6.20 -10.74 -10.75
CA HIS A 261 6.82 -10.31 -12.01
C HIS A 261 6.24 -11.05 -13.20
N PHE A 262 6.31 -12.38 -13.19
CA PHE A 262 5.83 -13.19 -14.30
C PHE A 262 4.31 -13.09 -14.46
N ALA A 263 3.56 -13.11 -13.36
CA ALA A 263 2.11 -12.94 -13.41
C ALA A 263 1.69 -11.60 -14.05
N LEU A 264 2.38 -10.50 -13.74
CA LEU A 264 2.09 -9.21 -14.34
C LEU A 264 2.60 -9.12 -15.78
N ASN A 265 3.79 -9.65 -16.07
CA ASN A 265 4.35 -9.67 -17.41
C ASN A 265 3.46 -10.42 -18.41
N ASP A 266 2.93 -11.57 -18.01
CA ASP A 266 2.06 -12.39 -18.86
C ASP A 266 0.78 -11.67 -19.25
N ILE A 267 0.08 -11.04 -18.28
CA ILE A 267 -1.17 -10.32 -18.57
C ILE A 267 -0.95 -9.02 -19.35
N MET A 268 0.26 -8.46 -19.30
CA MET A 268 0.62 -7.22 -20.01
C MET A 268 1.36 -7.45 -21.33
N SER A 269 1.52 -8.69 -21.76
CA SER A 269 2.27 -9.06 -22.98
C SER A 269 1.79 -8.40 -24.29
N ASN A 270 0.52 -8.01 -24.35
CA ASN A 270 -0.07 -7.31 -25.50
C ASN A 270 0.06 -5.77 -25.43
N PHE A 271 0.67 -5.23 -24.38
CA PHE A 271 0.86 -3.80 -24.18
C PHE A 271 2.34 -3.43 -24.29
N ASN A 272 2.63 -2.31 -24.96
CA ASN A 272 4.00 -1.85 -25.10
C ASN A 272 4.52 -1.19 -23.80
N GLY A 273 5.31 -1.91 -23.05
CA GLY A 273 5.84 -1.48 -21.75
C GLY A 273 6.77 -2.51 -21.15
N HIS A 274 7.17 -2.30 -19.93
CA HIS A 274 8.06 -3.23 -19.23
C HIS A 274 7.67 -3.38 -17.76
N VAL A 275 8.05 -4.52 -17.18
CA VAL A 275 7.82 -4.84 -15.76
C VAL A 275 9.10 -4.64 -14.96
N GLN A 276 8.99 -3.89 -13.87
CA GLN A 276 9.98 -3.82 -12.80
C GLN A 276 9.43 -4.56 -11.58
N SER A 277 10.28 -5.23 -10.81
CA SER A 277 9.85 -5.95 -9.62
C SER A 277 10.94 -6.02 -8.57
N GLY A 278 10.57 -6.30 -7.35
CA GLY A 278 11.49 -6.36 -6.22
C GLY A 278 10.76 -6.30 -4.89
N GLU A 279 11.35 -5.58 -3.94
CA GLU A 279 10.86 -5.50 -2.57
C GLU A 279 10.65 -4.06 -2.12
N LEU A 280 9.60 -3.83 -1.35
CA LEU A 280 9.45 -2.64 -0.53
C LEU A 280 10.17 -2.86 0.79
N SER A 281 10.84 -1.84 1.26
CA SER A 281 11.55 -1.89 2.53
C SER A 281 11.38 -0.60 3.33
N ILE A 282 11.58 -0.71 4.62
CA ILE A 282 11.79 0.42 5.53
C ILE A 282 13.25 0.44 5.94
N ILE A 283 13.81 1.64 6.05
CA ILE A 283 15.23 1.86 6.35
C ILE A 283 15.37 2.59 7.69
N GLU A 284 16.35 2.16 8.50
CA GLU A 284 16.65 2.81 9.78
C GLU A 284 17.14 4.24 9.58
N ASP A 285 16.69 5.14 10.45
CA ASP A 285 17.13 6.54 10.52
C ASP A 285 18.38 6.64 11.40
N GLN A 286 19.47 5.99 10.93
CA GLN A 286 20.74 5.89 11.65
C GLN A 286 21.94 5.91 10.69
N ILE A 287 23.14 6.09 11.24
CA ILE A 287 24.41 5.88 10.51
C ILE A 287 24.55 4.39 10.19
N ASN A 288 24.86 4.04 8.94
CA ASN A 288 24.92 2.67 8.44
C ASN A 288 23.58 1.92 8.64
N PRO A 289 22.51 2.39 8.04
CA PRO A 289 21.17 1.91 8.29
C PRO A 289 20.97 0.47 7.84
N ARG A 290 20.25 -0.32 8.65
CA ARG A 290 19.71 -1.61 8.23
C ARG A 290 18.38 -1.38 7.54
N GLN A 291 17.99 -2.33 6.70
CA GLN A 291 16.72 -2.31 5.98
C GLN A 291 15.92 -3.57 6.30
N ILE A 292 14.63 -3.43 6.38
CA ILE A 292 13.68 -4.53 6.57
C ILE A 292 12.78 -4.60 5.36
N SER A 293 12.76 -5.74 4.69
CA SER A 293 11.77 -6.02 3.63
C SER A 293 10.38 -6.14 4.24
N THR A 294 9.39 -5.47 3.66
CA THR A 294 8.02 -5.44 4.18
C THR A 294 7.01 -6.06 3.22
N ALA A 295 7.26 -5.96 1.91
CA ALA A 295 6.40 -6.49 0.87
C ALA A 295 7.21 -6.78 -0.40
N ILE A 296 6.65 -7.61 -1.27
CA ILE A 296 7.13 -7.81 -2.63
C ILE A 296 6.20 -7.10 -3.61
N PHE A 297 6.74 -6.65 -4.74
CA PHE A 297 5.95 -5.96 -5.74
C PHE A 297 6.37 -6.29 -7.17
N ALA A 298 5.45 -6.06 -8.10
CA ALA A 298 5.72 -5.86 -9.51
C ALA A 298 4.95 -4.63 -9.99
N ARG A 299 5.57 -3.81 -10.84
CA ARG A 299 4.90 -2.70 -11.50
C ARG A 299 5.24 -2.70 -12.98
N TRP A 300 4.23 -2.52 -13.80
CA TRP A 300 4.36 -2.33 -15.24
C TRP A 300 4.21 -0.85 -15.57
N GLU A 301 4.99 -0.37 -16.50
CA GLU A 301 4.87 0.97 -17.05
C GLU A 301 4.93 0.97 -18.57
N SER A 302 4.18 1.89 -19.17
CA SER A 302 4.16 2.09 -20.62
C SER A 302 5.47 2.68 -21.12
N SER A 303 6.00 2.16 -22.22
CA SER A 303 7.15 2.76 -22.94
C SER A 303 6.79 4.03 -23.71
N GLN A 304 5.51 4.42 -23.78
CA GLN A 304 5.04 5.57 -24.56
C GLN A 304 5.05 6.90 -23.79
N ILE A 305 5.30 6.86 -22.48
CA ILE A 305 5.11 7.99 -21.53
C ILE A 305 6.44 8.42 -20.88
N ASN A 306 7.55 7.96 -21.36
CA ASN A 306 8.88 8.36 -20.91
C ASN A 306 9.33 9.68 -21.54
#